data_a79145fb9f8594b2ec979dde5d4a657e
#
_entry.id   a79145fb9f8594b2ec979dde5d4a657e
#
_cell.length_a   1.000
_cell.length_b   1.000
_cell.length_c   1.000
_cell.angle_alpha   90.00
_cell.angle_beta   90.00
_cell.angle_gamma   90.00
#
_symmetry.space_group_name_H-M   'P 1'
#
loop_
_entity.id
_entity.type
_entity.pdbx_description
1 polymer ?
#
loop_
_entity_poly.entity_id
_entity_poly.type
_entity_poly.pdbx_seq_one_letter_code
_entity_poly.pdbx_strand_id
1 'polypeptide(L)'
;MAFNILDIMNAATKAEAGQNRDYQDIVVNYRDIVVTKHNKYSMDELQEIATGIEMDGLQQPLVLGRVNGEYWLVSGHRRLGGIKILVAEGKAGFENVKCRYKDMTEIEFRIALLVGNTFNRKMTDYDLMTQAAEWKEVLTQARKEGLLILEAGERVRDYVAAVMGEKVPKIRTLNTIHDNATPEVKEQFKNGNLGITA
;
A
#
# COMPACT_ATOMS: atom_id res chain seq x y z
N MET A 1 20.74 -13.81 -7.27
CA MET A 1 19.54 -14.48 -6.75
C MET A 1 18.35 -13.56 -6.95
N ALA A 2 17.19 -14.07 -7.32
CA ALA A 2 15.99 -13.23 -7.42
C ALA A 2 15.58 -12.80 -6.01
N PHE A 3 15.55 -11.50 -5.75
CA PHE A 3 15.11 -10.92 -4.51
C PHE A 3 13.62 -11.27 -4.30
N ASN A 4 13.29 -11.84 -3.15
CA ASN A 4 11.93 -12.15 -2.78
C ASN A 4 11.57 -11.28 -1.57
N ILE A 5 10.55 -10.43 -1.70
CA ILE A 5 10.04 -9.60 -0.59
C ILE A 5 9.61 -10.46 0.61
N LEU A 6 9.26 -11.73 0.37
CA LEU A 6 8.99 -12.71 1.40
C LEU A 6 10.21 -12.98 2.28
N ASP A 7 11.44 -12.75 1.79
CA ASP A 7 12.64 -12.95 2.59
C ASP A 7 12.82 -11.85 3.64
N ILE A 8 12.40 -10.61 3.33
CA ILE A 8 12.34 -9.53 4.34
C ILE A 8 11.23 -9.83 5.35
N MET A 9 10.05 -10.20 4.85
CA MET A 9 8.92 -10.57 5.71
C MET A 9 9.25 -11.83 6.52
N ASN A 10 9.98 -12.80 5.96
CA ASN A 10 10.38 -14.03 6.65
C ASN A 10 11.47 -13.81 7.70
N ALA A 11 12.34 -12.82 7.54
CA ALA A 11 13.35 -12.50 8.57
C ALA A 11 12.69 -11.93 9.84
N ALA A 12 11.74 -11.00 9.68
CA ALA A 12 10.89 -10.51 10.78
C ALA A 12 10.02 -11.62 11.37
N THR A 13 9.58 -12.56 10.54
CA THR A 13 8.69 -13.69 10.86
C THR A 13 9.40 -14.82 11.57
N LYS A 14 10.66 -15.08 11.29
CA LYS A 14 11.44 -16.15 11.96
C LYS A 14 11.70 -15.87 13.44
N ALA A 15 11.72 -14.59 13.85
CA ALA A 15 11.84 -14.20 15.27
C ALA A 15 10.56 -14.48 16.08
N GLU A 16 9.41 -14.62 15.45
CA GLU A 16 8.10 -14.84 16.08
C GLU A 16 7.40 -16.13 15.61
N ALA A 17 8.15 -17.11 15.14
CA ALA A 17 7.63 -18.36 14.61
C ALA A 17 6.83 -19.14 15.66
N GLY A 18 5.54 -19.01 15.64
CA GLY A 18 4.57 -19.67 16.53
C GLY A 18 3.17 -19.07 16.52
N GLN A 19 3.00 -17.86 15.97
CA GLN A 19 1.68 -17.24 15.87
C GLN A 19 1.03 -17.53 14.51
N ASN A 20 -0.24 -17.91 14.54
CA ASN A 20 -1.05 -18.10 13.32
C ASN A 20 -1.11 -16.78 12.56
N ARG A 21 -0.48 -16.74 11.36
CA ARG A 21 -0.40 -15.55 10.51
C ARG A 21 -1.44 -15.55 9.39
N ASP A 22 -2.40 -16.44 9.46
CA ASP A 22 -3.51 -16.47 8.51
C ASP A 22 -4.48 -15.32 8.79
N TYR A 23 -5.09 -14.84 7.73
CA TYR A 23 -6.16 -13.85 7.87
C TYR A 23 -7.36 -14.48 8.57
N GLN A 24 -7.88 -13.78 9.57
CA GLN A 24 -9.09 -14.12 10.30
C GLN A 24 -10.25 -13.24 9.85
N ASP A 25 -11.43 -13.83 9.71
CA ASP A 25 -12.65 -13.08 9.38
C ASP A 25 -13.17 -12.34 10.62
N ILE A 26 -13.63 -11.12 10.41
CA ILE A 26 -14.18 -10.24 11.44
C ILE A 26 -15.23 -9.30 10.85
N VAL A 27 -16.15 -8.84 11.68
CA VAL A 27 -17.07 -7.73 11.36
C VAL A 27 -16.63 -6.51 12.18
N VAL A 28 -16.35 -5.40 11.52
CA VAL A 28 -15.84 -4.16 12.14
C VAL A 28 -16.74 -3.00 11.77
N ASN A 29 -17.05 -2.13 12.72
CA ASN A 29 -17.74 -0.88 12.39
C ASN A 29 -16.84 -0.02 11.48
N TYR A 30 -17.40 0.52 10.40
CA TYR A 30 -16.62 1.28 9.42
C TYR A 30 -15.88 2.49 10.03
N ARG A 31 -16.34 3.01 11.18
CA ARG A 31 -15.70 4.12 11.91
C ARG A 31 -14.45 3.70 12.64
N ASP A 32 -14.32 2.40 13.00
CA ASP A 32 -13.18 1.84 13.69
C ASP A 32 -12.06 1.43 12.71
N ILE A 33 -12.30 1.59 11.40
CA ILE A 33 -11.31 1.30 10.36
C ILE A 33 -10.47 2.54 10.08
N VAL A 34 -9.20 2.47 10.44
CA VAL A 34 -8.22 3.55 10.22
C VAL A 34 -7.73 3.54 8.78
N VAL A 35 -7.92 4.66 8.08
CA VAL A 35 -7.31 4.90 6.75
C VAL A 35 -6.08 5.78 6.94
N THR A 36 -4.91 5.22 6.69
CA THR A 36 -3.65 5.94 6.90
C THR A 36 -3.36 6.89 5.72
N LYS A 37 -2.52 7.93 5.98
CA LYS A 37 -2.03 8.86 4.95
C LYS A 37 -1.13 8.21 3.89
N HIS A 38 -0.72 6.96 4.10
CA HIS A 38 0.09 6.19 3.15
C HIS A 38 -0.70 5.71 1.94
N ASN A 39 -2.05 5.77 1.97
CA ASN A 39 -2.85 5.55 0.77
C ASN A 39 -2.92 6.84 -0.05
N LYS A 40 -2.20 6.88 -1.17
CA LYS A 40 -2.11 8.03 -2.09
C LYS A 40 -2.86 7.80 -3.41
N TYR A 41 -3.71 6.78 -3.48
CA TYR A 41 -4.36 6.37 -4.72
C TYR A 41 -5.72 7.03 -4.90
N SER A 42 -6.09 7.17 -6.20
CA SER A 42 -7.36 7.75 -6.62
C SER A 42 -8.54 7.08 -5.94
N MET A 43 -9.49 7.90 -5.54
CA MET A 43 -10.78 7.55 -4.94
C MET A 43 -11.94 7.85 -5.92
N ASP A 44 -11.69 7.70 -7.23
CA ASP A 44 -12.69 7.95 -8.26
C ASP A 44 -13.76 6.86 -8.31
N GLU A 45 -14.90 7.17 -8.94
CA GLU A 45 -16.02 6.26 -9.18
C GLU A 45 -16.62 5.63 -7.90
N LEU A 46 -16.59 6.35 -6.79
CA LEU A 46 -17.09 5.83 -5.51
C LEU A 46 -18.60 5.61 -5.52
N GLN A 47 -19.35 6.42 -6.27
CA GLN A 47 -20.80 6.30 -6.38
C GLN A 47 -21.21 5.01 -7.11
N GLU A 48 -20.50 4.64 -8.16
CA GLU A 48 -20.73 3.38 -8.88
C GLU A 48 -20.47 2.17 -7.97
N ILE A 49 -19.38 2.25 -7.18
CA ILE A 49 -19.07 1.21 -6.21
C ILE A 49 -20.12 1.14 -5.10
N ALA A 50 -20.61 2.29 -4.60
CA ALA A 50 -21.69 2.36 -3.62
C ALA A 50 -22.95 1.68 -4.16
N THR A 51 -23.36 2.00 -5.39
CA THR A 51 -24.50 1.37 -6.06
C THR A 51 -24.31 -0.14 -6.20
N GLY A 52 -23.14 -0.61 -6.62
CA GLY A 52 -22.85 -2.05 -6.70
C GLY A 52 -22.93 -2.75 -5.34
N ILE A 53 -22.41 -2.12 -4.28
CA ILE A 53 -22.50 -2.66 -2.91
C ILE A 53 -23.95 -2.67 -2.40
N GLU A 54 -24.76 -1.67 -2.74
CA GLU A 54 -26.17 -1.63 -2.37
C GLU A 54 -26.96 -2.77 -3.03
N MET A 55 -26.68 -3.06 -4.30
CA MET A 55 -27.39 -4.09 -5.06
C MET A 55 -27.01 -5.52 -4.68
N ASP A 56 -25.71 -5.81 -4.58
CA ASP A 56 -25.18 -7.18 -4.47
C ASP A 56 -24.47 -7.44 -3.12
N GLY A 57 -24.37 -6.44 -2.25
CA GLY A 57 -23.59 -6.51 -1.03
C GLY A 57 -22.09 -6.44 -1.28
N LEU A 58 -21.32 -6.52 -0.21
CA LEU A 58 -19.87 -6.53 -0.25
C LEU A 58 -19.36 -7.93 -0.66
N GLN A 59 -19.10 -8.14 -1.95
CA GLN A 59 -18.66 -9.43 -2.50
C GLN A 59 -17.28 -9.86 -1.97
N GLN A 60 -16.38 -8.89 -1.73
CA GLN A 60 -15.05 -9.14 -1.19
C GLN A 60 -14.86 -8.37 0.11
N PRO A 61 -14.49 -9.03 1.22
CA PRO A 61 -14.24 -8.35 2.49
C PRO A 61 -13.10 -7.34 2.37
N LEU A 62 -13.11 -6.34 3.23
CA LEU A 62 -11.96 -5.43 3.38
C LEU A 62 -10.80 -6.20 4.01
N VAL A 63 -9.57 -5.82 3.66
CA VAL A 63 -8.36 -6.42 4.24
C VAL A 63 -7.73 -5.41 5.20
N LEU A 64 -7.54 -5.84 6.44
CA LEU A 64 -7.02 -5.03 7.53
C LEU A 64 -5.71 -5.60 8.08
N GLY A 65 -4.84 -4.72 8.55
CA GLY A 65 -3.77 -5.07 9.47
C GLY A 65 -4.16 -4.63 10.88
N ARG A 66 -4.05 -5.49 11.88
CA ARG A 66 -4.17 -5.05 13.27
C ARG A 66 -2.78 -4.61 13.74
N VAL A 67 -2.61 -3.28 13.83
CA VAL A 67 -1.35 -2.61 14.23
C VAL A 67 -1.58 -1.92 15.57
N ASN A 68 -0.83 -2.28 16.59
CA ASN A 68 -0.98 -1.71 17.94
C ASN A 68 -2.41 -1.76 18.49
N GLY A 69 -3.20 -2.78 18.12
CA GLY A 69 -4.59 -2.95 18.54
C GLY A 69 -5.62 -2.24 17.66
N GLU A 70 -5.22 -1.40 16.70
CA GLU A 70 -6.08 -0.69 15.76
C GLU A 70 -6.21 -1.44 14.42
N TYR A 71 -7.34 -1.33 13.75
CA TYR A 71 -7.60 -1.91 12.44
C TYR A 71 -7.28 -0.92 11.33
N TRP A 72 -6.11 -1.09 10.71
CA TRP A 72 -5.64 -0.25 9.61
C TRP A 72 -5.98 -0.88 8.26
N LEU A 73 -6.55 -0.09 7.35
CA LEU A 73 -6.99 -0.58 6.04
C LEU A 73 -5.81 -0.85 5.11
N VAL A 74 -5.59 -2.12 4.76
CA VAL A 74 -4.58 -2.57 3.77
C VAL A 74 -5.14 -2.54 2.36
N SER A 75 -6.37 -3.06 2.16
CA SER A 75 -7.01 -3.13 0.84
C SER A 75 -8.52 -2.95 0.93
N GLY A 76 -9.08 -2.34 -0.13
CA GLY A 76 -10.52 -2.05 -0.22
C GLY A 76 -10.87 -0.60 0.04
N HIS A 77 -9.95 0.35 -0.12
CA HIS A 77 -10.16 1.78 0.10
C HIS A 77 -11.37 2.33 -0.64
N ARG A 78 -11.53 1.99 -1.94
CA ARG A 78 -12.70 2.40 -2.73
C ARG A 78 -13.98 1.77 -2.22
N ARG A 79 -13.96 0.51 -1.80
CA ARG A 79 -15.11 -0.19 -1.18
C ARG A 79 -15.52 0.46 0.12
N LEU A 80 -14.56 0.80 0.98
CA LEU A 80 -14.85 1.57 2.20
C LEU A 80 -15.41 2.96 1.87
N GLY A 81 -14.93 3.61 0.81
CA GLY A 81 -15.48 4.85 0.30
C GLY A 81 -16.95 4.72 -0.09
N GLY A 82 -17.31 3.70 -0.88
CA GLY A 82 -18.68 3.40 -1.25
C GLY A 82 -19.58 3.10 -0.04
N ILE A 83 -19.10 2.33 0.93
CA ILE A 83 -19.82 2.07 2.19
C ILE A 83 -20.11 3.38 2.95
N LYS A 84 -19.13 4.29 3.04
CA LYS A 84 -19.31 5.59 3.69
C LYS A 84 -20.39 6.43 2.99
N ILE A 85 -20.50 6.37 1.66
CA ILE A 85 -21.58 7.02 0.91
C ILE A 85 -22.94 6.44 1.30
N LEU A 86 -23.08 5.10 1.29
CA LEU A 86 -24.36 4.45 1.64
C LEU A 86 -24.80 4.80 3.05
N VAL A 87 -23.90 4.80 4.02
CA VAL A 87 -24.22 5.19 5.40
C VAL A 87 -24.60 6.67 5.47
N ALA A 88 -23.90 7.55 4.75
CA ALA A 88 -24.23 8.98 4.70
C ALA A 88 -25.62 9.24 4.05
N GLU A 89 -26.05 8.41 3.12
CA GLU A 89 -27.39 8.42 2.50
C GLU A 89 -28.47 7.79 3.41
N GLY A 90 -28.09 7.33 4.61
CA GLY A 90 -29.03 6.74 5.57
C GLY A 90 -29.44 5.29 5.26
N LYS A 91 -28.69 4.60 4.40
CA LYS A 91 -28.94 3.19 4.09
C LYS A 91 -28.56 2.31 5.28
N ALA A 92 -29.52 1.56 5.81
CA ALA A 92 -29.30 0.68 6.96
C ALA A 92 -28.48 -0.57 6.60
N GLY A 93 -27.70 -1.08 7.56
CA GLY A 93 -26.99 -2.36 7.46
C GLY A 93 -25.57 -2.27 6.93
N PHE A 94 -25.08 -1.08 6.57
CA PHE A 94 -23.72 -0.89 6.03
C PHE A 94 -22.70 -0.42 7.07
N GLU A 95 -23.09 -0.14 8.31
CA GLU A 95 -22.18 0.31 9.36
C GLU A 95 -21.20 -0.78 9.81
N ASN A 96 -21.63 -2.04 9.81
CA ASN A 96 -20.83 -3.18 10.22
C ASN A 96 -20.34 -3.94 8.99
N VAL A 97 -19.04 -3.85 8.73
CA VAL A 97 -18.40 -4.27 7.48
C VAL A 97 -17.71 -5.62 7.67
N LYS A 98 -17.94 -6.53 6.74
CA LYS A 98 -17.18 -7.79 6.67
C LYS A 98 -15.74 -7.49 6.28
N CYS A 99 -14.82 -7.90 7.14
CA CYS A 99 -13.39 -7.70 6.98
C CYS A 99 -12.65 -9.00 7.26
N ARG A 100 -11.41 -9.06 6.85
CA ARG A 100 -10.45 -10.04 7.35
C ARG A 100 -9.17 -9.34 7.76
N TYR A 101 -8.56 -9.78 8.84
CA TYR A 101 -7.38 -9.14 9.39
C TYR A 101 -6.30 -10.14 9.77
N LYS A 102 -5.08 -9.65 9.91
CA LYS A 102 -4.00 -10.32 10.63
C LYS A 102 -3.20 -9.30 11.44
N ASP A 103 -2.52 -9.79 12.49
CA ASP A 103 -1.60 -8.96 13.24
C ASP A 103 -0.39 -8.58 12.38
N MET A 104 -0.02 -7.31 12.45
CA MET A 104 1.09 -6.75 11.68
C MET A 104 1.83 -5.71 12.51
N THR A 105 3.14 -5.61 12.32
CA THR A 105 3.89 -4.42 12.67
C THR A 105 3.58 -3.29 11.67
N GLU A 106 3.91 -2.06 12.00
CA GLU A 106 3.72 -0.92 11.09
C GLU A 106 4.49 -1.10 9.76
N ILE A 107 5.69 -1.66 9.81
CA ILE A 107 6.48 -1.94 8.60
C ILE A 107 5.81 -3.00 7.75
N GLU A 108 5.32 -4.10 8.33
CA GLU A 108 4.59 -5.15 7.61
C GLU A 108 3.32 -4.59 6.96
N PHE A 109 2.59 -3.71 7.67
CA PHE A 109 1.43 -3.02 7.11
C PHE A 109 1.80 -2.16 5.90
N ARG A 110 2.85 -1.33 6.01
CA ARG A 110 3.31 -0.47 4.92
C ARG A 110 3.76 -1.28 3.71
N ILE A 111 4.47 -2.39 3.93
CA ILE A 111 4.86 -3.33 2.86
C ILE A 111 3.61 -3.93 2.20
N ALA A 112 2.65 -4.44 2.99
CA ALA A 112 1.42 -5.04 2.47
C ALA A 112 0.60 -4.04 1.62
N LEU A 113 0.50 -2.80 2.07
CA LEU A 113 -0.15 -1.72 1.34
C LEU A 113 0.54 -1.43 0.01
N LEU A 114 1.87 -1.32 -0.01
CA LEU A 114 2.66 -1.08 -1.22
C LEU A 114 2.58 -2.25 -2.20
N VAL A 115 2.69 -3.49 -1.72
CA VAL A 115 2.54 -4.71 -2.55
C VAL A 115 1.17 -4.74 -3.22
N GLY A 116 0.10 -4.51 -2.45
CA GLY A 116 -1.26 -4.48 -2.98
C GLY A 116 -1.45 -3.43 -4.09
N ASN A 117 -0.70 -2.35 -4.05
CA ASN A 117 -0.78 -1.28 -5.02
C ASN A 117 0.14 -1.51 -6.24
N THR A 118 1.30 -2.14 -6.06
CA THR A 118 2.28 -2.39 -7.13
C THR A 118 1.72 -3.30 -8.23
N PHE A 119 0.96 -4.33 -7.87
CA PHE A 119 0.53 -5.37 -8.80
C PHE A 119 -0.87 -5.17 -9.39
N ASN A 120 -1.64 -4.22 -8.89
CA ASN A 120 -3.06 -4.09 -9.24
C ASN A 120 -3.39 -2.93 -10.20
N ARG A 121 -2.39 -2.18 -10.70
CA ARG A 121 -2.65 -0.96 -11.48
C ARG A 121 -1.59 -0.73 -12.56
N LYS A 122 -2.03 -0.25 -13.72
CA LYS A 122 -1.13 0.37 -14.70
C LYS A 122 -0.71 1.74 -14.15
N MET A 123 0.59 1.90 -13.85
CA MET A 123 1.13 3.10 -13.23
C MET A 123 1.62 4.12 -14.27
N THR A 124 1.37 5.38 -13.99
CA THR A 124 2.05 6.48 -14.67
C THR A 124 3.50 6.62 -14.15
N ASP A 125 4.33 7.37 -14.85
CA ASP A 125 5.69 7.65 -14.39
C ASP A 125 5.70 8.42 -13.06
N TYR A 126 4.69 9.27 -12.82
CA TYR A 126 4.50 9.93 -11.53
C TYR A 126 4.14 8.94 -10.40
N ASP A 127 3.24 7.98 -10.68
CA ASP A 127 2.90 6.92 -9.73
C ASP A 127 4.14 6.08 -9.40
N LEU A 128 4.94 5.72 -10.42
CA LEU A 128 6.20 4.98 -10.24
C LEU A 128 7.20 5.76 -9.39
N MET A 129 7.34 7.08 -9.61
CA MET A 129 8.20 7.95 -8.81
C MET A 129 7.76 7.97 -7.34
N THR A 130 6.48 8.19 -7.10
CA THR A 130 5.91 8.24 -5.75
C THR A 130 6.10 6.91 -5.04
N GLN A 131 5.81 5.80 -5.73
CA GLN A 131 5.96 4.47 -5.17
C GLN A 131 7.42 4.09 -4.90
N ALA A 132 8.35 4.47 -5.80
CA ALA A 132 9.78 4.23 -5.58
C ALA A 132 10.29 4.97 -4.33
N ALA A 133 9.81 6.19 -4.09
CA ALA A 133 10.15 6.93 -2.88
C ALA A 133 9.60 6.27 -1.62
N GLU A 134 8.37 5.77 -1.64
CA GLU A 134 7.77 5.05 -0.51
C GLU A 134 8.48 3.73 -0.23
N TRP A 135 8.79 2.94 -1.26
CA TRP A 135 9.59 1.73 -1.10
C TRP A 135 10.97 2.03 -0.51
N LYS A 136 11.65 3.08 -0.99
CA LYS A 136 12.94 3.54 -0.45
C LYS A 136 12.83 3.84 1.04
N GLU A 137 11.77 4.54 1.46
CA GLU A 137 11.54 4.89 2.87
C GLU A 137 11.32 3.64 3.73
N VAL A 138 10.38 2.77 3.32
CA VAL A 138 10.03 1.55 4.07
C VAL A 138 11.21 0.59 4.17
N LEU A 139 11.94 0.35 3.07
CA LEU A 139 13.12 -0.53 3.08
C LEU A 139 14.29 0.07 3.88
N THR A 140 14.43 1.40 3.90
CA THR A 140 15.41 2.08 4.75
C THR A 140 15.07 1.90 6.23
N GLN A 141 13.79 2.00 6.58
CA GLN A 141 13.32 1.77 7.95
C GLN A 141 13.51 0.29 8.34
N ALA A 142 13.10 -0.65 7.49
CA ALA A 142 13.32 -2.08 7.70
C ALA A 142 14.80 -2.42 7.94
N ARG A 143 15.71 -1.75 7.21
CA ARG A 143 17.15 -1.89 7.44
C ARG A 143 17.59 -1.37 8.80
N LYS A 144 17.08 -0.21 9.24
CA LYS A 144 17.40 0.35 10.57
C LYS A 144 16.94 -0.54 11.70
N GLU A 145 15.83 -1.23 11.51
CA GLU A 145 15.26 -2.17 12.49
C GLU A 145 15.85 -3.59 12.39
N GLY A 146 16.84 -3.80 11.51
CA GLY A 146 17.49 -5.11 11.33
C GLY A 146 16.64 -6.15 10.60
N LEU A 147 15.50 -5.75 10.03
CA LEU A 147 14.61 -6.62 9.25
C LEU A 147 15.10 -6.83 7.81
N LEU A 148 15.89 -5.89 7.29
CA LEU A 148 16.55 -5.98 5.99
C LEU A 148 18.06 -5.95 6.17
N ILE A 149 18.74 -7.04 5.81
CA ILE A 149 20.18 -7.13 5.77
C ILE A 149 20.62 -7.00 4.32
N LEU A 150 21.46 -6.01 4.03
CA LEU A 150 22.05 -5.82 2.70
C LEU A 150 23.39 -6.54 2.63
N GLU A 151 23.64 -7.24 1.52
CA GLU A 151 24.97 -7.82 1.24
C GLU A 151 26.00 -6.72 0.89
N ALA A 152 27.29 -7.07 0.94
CA ALA A 152 28.35 -6.12 0.63
C ALA A 152 28.22 -5.61 -0.81
N GLY A 153 28.13 -4.28 -0.98
CA GLY A 153 27.96 -3.63 -2.27
C GLY A 153 26.50 -3.37 -2.68
N GLU A 154 25.52 -3.97 -2.01
CA GLU A 154 24.11 -3.75 -2.29
C GLU A 154 23.60 -2.44 -1.65
N ARG A 155 22.60 -1.86 -2.28
CA ARG A 155 21.95 -0.62 -1.84
C ARG A 155 20.43 -0.79 -1.81
N VAL A 156 19.76 -0.06 -0.92
CA VAL A 156 18.28 -0.06 -0.83
C VAL A 156 17.61 0.13 -2.19
N ARG A 157 18.15 0.96 -3.08
CA ARG A 157 17.60 1.17 -4.42
C ARG A 157 17.58 -0.07 -5.31
N ASP A 158 18.54 -0.99 -5.10
CA ASP A 158 18.62 -2.22 -5.88
C ASP A 158 17.45 -3.14 -5.51
N TYR A 159 17.07 -3.14 -4.22
CA TYR A 159 15.88 -3.81 -3.71
C TYR A 159 14.59 -3.14 -4.17
N VAL A 160 14.54 -1.79 -4.18
CA VAL A 160 13.38 -1.06 -4.74
C VAL A 160 13.18 -1.43 -6.21
N ALA A 161 14.24 -1.47 -7.01
CA ALA A 161 14.17 -1.86 -8.41
C ALA A 161 13.65 -3.29 -8.58
N ALA A 162 14.13 -4.22 -7.79
CA ALA A 162 13.73 -5.63 -7.83
C ALA A 162 12.24 -5.80 -7.46
N VAL A 163 11.76 -5.15 -6.39
CA VAL A 163 10.36 -5.23 -5.96
C VAL A 163 9.41 -4.61 -6.98
N MET A 164 9.80 -3.49 -7.59
CA MET A 164 8.97 -2.80 -8.59
C MET A 164 9.07 -3.43 -10.00
N GLY A 165 9.93 -4.42 -10.20
CA GLY A 165 10.18 -5.00 -11.52
C GLY A 165 10.83 -4.03 -12.51
N GLU A 166 11.54 -3.02 -12.00
CA GLU A 166 12.11 -1.93 -12.78
C GLU A 166 13.65 -2.00 -12.81
N LYS A 167 14.27 -1.32 -13.79
CA LYS A 167 15.73 -1.24 -13.87
C LYS A 167 16.29 -0.24 -12.85
N VAL A 168 17.41 -0.56 -12.20
CA VAL A 168 18.11 0.30 -11.23
C VAL A 168 18.35 1.73 -11.73
N PRO A 169 18.80 1.97 -12.99
CA PRO A 169 18.95 3.33 -13.53
C PRO A 169 17.64 4.12 -13.52
N LYS A 170 16.49 3.49 -13.88
CA LYS A 170 15.17 4.13 -13.86
C LYS A 170 14.80 4.54 -12.43
N ILE A 171 14.95 3.65 -11.46
CA ILE A 171 14.70 3.96 -10.04
C ILE A 171 15.60 5.10 -9.55
N ARG A 172 16.87 5.14 -9.98
CA ARG A 172 17.76 6.25 -9.65
C ARG A 172 17.23 7.58 -10.16
N THR A 173 16.80 7.63 -11.43
CA THR A 173 16.25 8.85 -12.05
C THR A 173 14.96 9.27 -11.35
N LEU A 174 14.03 8.35 -11.09
CA LEU A 174 12.77 8.63 -10.38
C LEU A 174 13.04 9.21 -8.97
N ASN A 175 13.97 8.63 -8.21
CA ASN A 175 14.36 9.16 -6.90
C ASN A 175 14.98 10.56 -7.03
N THR A 176 15.81 10.81 -8.05
CA THR A 176 16.41 12.14 -8.28
C THR A 176 15.33 13.19 -8.57
N ILE A 177 14.33 12.86 -9.39
CA ILE A 177 13.20 13.74 -9.67
C ILE A 177 12.40 13.97 -8.37
N HIS A 178 12.10 12.91 -7.63
CA HIS A 178 11.37 13.02 -6.36
C HIS A 178 12.08 13.95 -5.36
N ASP A 179 13.39 13.77 -5.20
CA ASP A 179 14.15 14.47 -4.16
C ASP A 179 14.50 15.93 -4.53
N ASN A 180 14.67 16.24 -5.83
CA ASN A 180 15.23 17.53 -6.28
C ASN A 180 14.30 18.39 -7.17
N ALA A 181 13.25 17.82 -7.76
CA ALA A 181 12.37 18.61 -8.61
C ALA A 181 11.50 19.59 -7.79
N THR A 182 11.28 20.80 -8.35
CA THR A 182 10.38 21.77 -7.74
C THR A 182 8.93 21.30 -7.78
N PRO A 183 8.03 21.87 -6.95
CA PRO A 183 6.61 21.54 -6.99
C PRO A 183 5.99 21.68 -8.39
N GLU A 184 6.39 22.73 -9.13
CA GLU A 184 5.90 23.01 -10.50
C GLU A 184 6.32 21.90 -11.47
N VAL A 185 7.58 21.45 -11.39
CA VAL A 185 8.09 20.34 -12.22
C VAL A 185 7.39 19.04 -11.87
N LYS A 186 7.14 18.77 -10.59
CA LYS A 186 6.37 17.59 -10.16
C LYS A 186 4.94 17.63 -10.67
N GLU A 187 4.29 18.78 -10.69
CA GLU A 187 2.94 18.93 -11.23
C GLU A 187 2.91 18.71 -12.75
N GLN A 188 3.90 19.24 -13.51
CA GLN A 188 4.05 18.95 -14.95
C GLN A 188 4.28 17.46 -15.22
N PHE A 189 5.07 16.81 -14.37
CA PHE A 189 5.32 15.36 -14.46
C PHE A 189 4.05 14.55 -14.16
N LYS A 190 3.27 14.97 -13.17
CA LYS A 190 1.98 14.35 -12.79
C LYS A 190 0.96 14.45 -13.93
N ASN A 191 0.91 15.60 -14.61
CA ASN A 191 0.01 15.85 -15.72
C ASN A 191 0.46 15.21 -17.04
N GLY A 192 1.61 14.50 -17.05
CA GLY A 192 2.16 13.83 -18.23
C GLY A 192 2.79 14.76 -19.26
N ASN A 193 3.02 16.03 -18.89
CA ASN A 193 3.65 17.03 -19.77
C ASN A 193 5.18 16.87 -19.81
N LEU A 194 5.77 16.17 -18.85
CA LEU A 194 7.19 15.84 -18.79
C LEU A 194 7.36 14.33 -18.62
N GLY A 195 8.31 13.75 -19.34
CA GLY A 195 8.71 12.36 -19.17
C GLY A 195 9.96 12.20 -18.30
N ILE A 196 10.34 10.95 -17.98
CA ILE A 196 11.52 10.62 -17.16
C ILE A 196 12.83 11.15 -17.78
N THR A 197 12.86 11.34 -19.09
CA THR A 197 14.05 11.77 -19.87
C THR A 197 14.01 13.22 -20.30
N ALA A 198 13.07 13.99 -19.82
CA ALA A 198 12.94 15.42 -20.16
C ALA A 198 13.89 16.31 -19.35
#